data_edce929e3a34b2c288cea10063947eab
#
_entry.id   edce929e3a34b2c288cea10063947eab
#
_cell.length_a   1.000
_cell.length_b   1.000
_cell.length_c   1.000
_cell.angle_alpha   90.00
_cell.angle_beta   90.00
_cell.angle_gamma   90.00
#
_symmetry.space_group_name_H-M   'P 1'
#
loop_
_entity.id
_entity.type
_entity.pdbx_description
1 polymer ?
#
loop_
_entity_poly.entity_id
_entity_poly.type
_entity_poly.pdbx_seq_one_letter_code
_entity_poly.pdbx_strand_id
1 'polypeptide(L)'
;LGYYRMSLNCYTKEDVEKFRTAVQKYLVPVADKICRRQAERLGKSYPLSFADLALEFRSGNPCPVGTPDDILAQGMKFYGELSPETKEFFRTMLDNELLDVLSTEGKQGGGYCTSLGEYEVPFIFANFNGTQHDVEVVTHEAGHAFADWTNRKRIPSSYIWPTLEGCEVHSMSMEFFAWPW
;
A
#
# COMPACT_ATOMS: atom_id res chain seq x y z
N LEU A 1 14.19 -5.39 -21.74
CA LEU A 1 13.29 -5.01 -20.62
C LEU A 1 11.84 -4.92 -21.08
N GLY A 2 11.54 -4.22 -22.19
CA GLY A 2 10.20 -4.13 -22.73
C GLY A 2 9.59 -5.48 -23.12
N TYR A 3 10.35 -6.31 -23.82
CA TYR A 3 9.88 -7.63 -24.22
C TYR A 3 9.60 -8.56 -23.02
N TYR A 4 10.48 -8.58 -22.03
CA TYR A 4 10.29 -9.38 -20.82
C TYR A 4 9.04 -8.94 -20.05
N ARG A 5 8.83 -7.64 -19.89
CA ARG A 5 7.64 -7.09 -19.24
C ARG A 5 6.36 -7.40 -20.02
N MET A 6 6.41 -7.29 -21.35
CA MET A 6 5.27 -7.61 -22.21
C MET A 6 4.90 -9.08 -22.17
N SER A 7 5.84 -9.99 -21.95
CA SER A 7 5.56 -11.43 -21.83
C SER A 7 4.76 -11.79 -20.57
N LEU A 8 4.76 -10.93 -19.57
CA LEU A 8 4.02 -11.09 -18.32
C LEU A 8 2.68 -10.32 -18.29
N ASN A 9 2.46 -9.45 -19.27
CA ASN A 9 1.28 -8.58 -19.33
C ASN A 9 0.43 -8.93 -20.56
N CYS A 10 -0.90 -8.83 -20.40
CA CYS A 10 -1.87 -9.09 -21.45
C CYS A 10 -2.24 -7.84 -22.27
N TYR A 11 -1.44 -6.76 -22.23
CA TYR A 11 -1.70 -5.50 -22.92
C TYR A 11 -0.48 -5.01 -23.72
N THR A 12 -0.74 -4.16 -24.71
CA THR A 12 0.25 -3.62 -25.63
C THR A 12 0.70 -2.21 -25.23
N LYS A 13 1.72 -1.69 -25.92
CA LYS A 13 2.13 -0.28 -25.78
C LYS A 13 0.98 0.67 -26.13
N GLU A 14 0.21 0.36 -27.16
CA GLU A 14 -0.93 1.16 -27.62
C GLU A 14 -2.03 1.21 -26.55
N ASP A 15 -2.24 0.16 -25.80
CA ASP A 15 -3.21 0.14 -24.68
C ASP A 15 -2.72 1.03 -23.54
N VAL A 16 -1.41 1.03 -23.24
CA VAL A 16 -0.82 1.95 -22.26
C VAL A 16 -0.96 3.41 -22.70
N GLU A 17 -0.78 3.71 -23.98
CA GLU A 17 -0.97 5.07 -24.52
C GLU A 17 -2.44 5.53 -24.44
N LYS A 18 -3.41 4.65 -24.71
CA LYS A 18 -4.83 4.92 -24.51
C LYS A 18 -5.15 5.20 -23.04
N PHE A 19 -4.61 4.37 -22.13
CA PHE A 19 -4.77 4.56 -20.69
C PHE A 19 -4.22 5.92 -20.25
N ARG A 20 -3.00 6.27 -20.64
CA ARG A 20 -2.39 7.58 -20.33
C ARG A 20 -3.21 8.74 -20.85
N THR A 21 -3.74 8.63 -22.07
CA THR A 21 -4.63 9.64 -22.66
C THR A 21 -5.92 9.79 -21.83
N ALA A 22 -6.49 8.68 -21.36
CA ALA A 22 -7.66 8.71 -20.50
C ALA A 22 -7.34 9.35 -19.14
N VAL A 23 -6.19 9.04 -18.53
CA VAL A 23 -5.71 9.67 -17.29
C VAL A 23 -5.60 11.19 -17.48
N GLN A 24 -4.92 11.64 -18.53
CA GLN A 24 -4.79 13.07 -18.81
C GLN A 24 -6.14 13.77 -19.00
N LYS A 25 -7.07 13.12 -19.68
CA LYS A 25 -8.39 13.70 -19.98
C LYS A 25 -9.32 13.74 -18.77
N TYR A 26 -9.31 12.70 -17.95
CA TYR A 26 -10.32 12.51 -16.89
C TYR A 26 -9.79 12.69 -15.47
N LEU A 27 -8.56 12.23 -15.18
CA LEU A 27 -8.02 12.27 -13.81
C LEU A 27 -7.23 13.55 -13.53
N VAL A 28 -6.43 14.04 -14.47
CA VAL A 28 -5.65 15.27 -14.26
C VAL A 28 -6.54 16.48 -13.90
N PRO A 29 -7.70 16.71 -14.52
CA PRO A 29 -8.60 17.80 -14.11
C PRO A 29 -9.17 17.63 -12.69
N VAL A 30 -9.31 16.38 -12.20
CA VAL A 30 -9.74 16.12 -10.82
C VAL A 30 -8.60 16.42 -9.86
N ALA A 31 -7.39 15.94 -10.17
CA ALA A 31 -6.18 16.23 -9.39
C ALA A 31 -5.93 17.75 -9.30
N ASP A 32 -6.07 18.49 -10.40
CA ASP A 32 -5.96 19.95 -10.40
C ASP A 32 -6.93 20.62 -9.43
N LYS A 33 -8.18 20.17 -9.39
CA LYS A 33 -9.19 20.67 -8.43
C LYS A 33 -8.81 20.37 -6.98
N ILE A 34 -8.29 19.16 -6.71
CA ILE A 34 -7.82 18.77 -5.38
C ILE A 34 -6.66 19.67 -4.95
N CYS A 35 -5.66 19.86 -5.80
CA CYS A 35 -4.50 20.71 -5.52
C CYS A 35 -4.90 22.19 -5.33
N ARG A 36 -5.88 22.71 -6.06
CA ARG A 36 -6.41 24.08 -5.84
C ARG A 36 -7.05 24.20 -4.46
N ARG A 37 -7.89 23.24 -4.07
CA ARG A 37 -8.49 23.22 -2.73
C ARG A 37 -7.44 23.08 -1.62
N GLN A 38 -6.38 22.31 -1.86
CA GLN A 38 -5.25 22.20 -0.94
C GLN A 38 -4.54 23.57 -0.81
N ALA A 39 -4.23 24.26 -1.92
CA ALA A 39 -3.64 25.59 -1.90
C ALA A 39 -4.51 26.59 -1.12
N GLU A 40 -5.81 26.63 -1.35
CA GLU A 40 -6.77 27.45 -0.62
C GLU A 40 -6.74 27.13 0.89
N ARG A 41 -6.79 25.85 1.28
CA ARG A 41 -6.72 25.39 2.66
C ARG A 41 -5.43 25.80 3.35
N LEU A 42 -4.31 25.74 2.63
CA LEU A 42 -2.99 26.17 3.10
C LEU A 42 -2.83 27.68 3.10
N GLY A 43 -3.68 28.44 2.39
CA GLY A 43 -3.55 29.89 2.18
C GLY A 43 -2.35 30.25 1.31
N LYS A 44 -2.06 29.41 0.33
CA LYS A 44 -0.97 29.55 -0.63
C LYS A 44 -1.49 29.83 -2.03
N SER A 45 -0.66 30.41 -2.88
CA SER A 45 -0.99 30.56 -4.30
C SER A 45 -0.93 29.24 -5.04
N TYR A 46 -1.80 29.07 -6.03
CA TYR A 46 -1.74 27.94 -6.97
C TYR A 46 -0.94 28.37 -8.23
N PRO A 47 -0.12 27.47 -8.83
CA PRO A 47 0.18 26.11 -8.40
C PRO A 47 1.04 26.08 -7.12
N LEU A 48 0.85 25.00 -6.32
CA LEU A 48 1.69 24.76 -5.16
C LEU A 48 3.14 24.51 -5.58
N SER A 49 4.09 24.96 -4.77
CA SER A 49 5.49 24.60 -4.95
C SER A 49 5.70 23.10 -4.65
N PHE A 50 6.76 22.50 -5.18
CA PHE A 50 7.11 21.12 -4.90
C PHE A 50 7.24 20.84 -3.38
N ALA A 51 7.78 21.82 -2.63
CA ALA A 51 7.89 21.69 -1.18
C ALA A 51 6.55 21.73 -0.45
N ASP A 52 5.52 22.30 -1.04
CA ASP A 52 4.19 22.44 -0.43
C ASP A 52 3.23 21.28 -0.78
N LEU A 53 3.54 20.48 -1.78
CA LEU A 53 2.66 19.40 -2.26
C LEU A 53 2.36 18.37 -1.18
N ALA A 54 3.32 18.08 -0.29
CA ALA A 54 3.18 17.14 0.79
C ALA A 54 2.44 17.70 2.02
N LEU A 55 2.12 19.01 2.06
CA LEU A 55 1.42 19.64 3.17
C LEU A 55 -0.09 19.62 2.93
N GLU A 56 -0.84 19.04 3.85
CA GLU A 56 -2.29 18.99 3.74
C GLU A 56 -2.99 20.10 4.53
N PHE A 57 -2.49 20.43 5.72
CA PHE A 57 -3.08 21.40 6.63
C PHE A 57 -2.02 22.36 7.20
N ARG A 58 -2.44 23.58 7.52
CA ARG A 58 -1.56 24.59 8.17
C ARG A 58 -1.08 24.16 9.56
N SER A 59 -1.86 23.33 10.25
CA SER A 59 -1.54 22.78 11.57
C SER A 59 -0.58 21.59 11.53
N GLY A 60 -0.21 21.14 10.35
CA GLY A 60 0.53 19.90 10.10
C GLY A 60 -0.35 18.79 9.55
N ASN A 61 0.25 17.79 8.95
CA ASN A 61 -0.45 16.63 8.43
C ASN A 61 -0.94 15.73 9.57
N PRO A 62 -2.00 14.95 9.34
CA PRO A 62 -2.38 13.88 10.27
C PRO A 62 -1.21 12.92 10.48
N CYS A 63 -1.09 12.40 11.67
CA CYS A 63 -0.13 11.35 12.00
C CYS A 63 -0.81 10.33 12.93
N PRO A 64 -0.38 9.07 12.89
CA PRO A 64 -0.90 8.07 13.81
C PRO A 64 -0.58 8.44 15.25
N VAL A 65 -1.45 8.04 16.17
CA VAL A 65 -1.26 8.26 17.61
C VAL A 65 -0.69 6.97 18.22
N GLY A 66 0.40 7.11 18.96
CA GLY A 66 1.05 6.02 19.67
C GLY A 66 2.36 5.55 19.00
N THR A 67 2.80 4.39 19.40
CA THR A 67 4.02 3.73 18.95
C THR A 67 3.73 2.84 17.72
N PRO A 68 4.76 2.34 17.02
CA PRO A 68 4.58 1.31 16.00
C PRO A 68 3.77 0.09 16.49
N ASP A 69 3.97 -0.34 17.74
CA ASP A 69 3.21 -1.44 18.33
C ASP A 69 1.73 -1.10 18.49
N ASP A 70 1.40 0.17 18.81
CA ASP A 70 0.01 0.63 18.88
C ASP A 70 -0.65 0.60 17.49
N ILE A 71 0.09 0.94 16.43
CA ILE A 71 -0.40 0.85 15.04
C ILE A 71 -0.70 -0.61 14.69
N LEU A 72 0.21 -1.53 15.01
CA LEU A 72 0.02 -2.97 14.77
C LEU A 72 -1.15 -3.54 15.60
N ALA A 73 -1.32 -3.08 16.83
CA ALA A 73 -2.46 -3.46 17.68
C ALA A 73 -3.81 -2.97 17.11
N GLN A 74 -3.86 -1.75 16.55
CA GLN A 74 -5.03 -1.28 15.82
C GLN A 74 -5.26 -2.08 14.53
N GLY A 75 -4.21 -2.46 13.82
CA GLY A 75 -4.27 -3.38 12.70
C GLY A 75 -4.93 -4.71 13.11
N MET A 76 -4.51 -5.31 14.23
CA MET A 76 -5.10 -6.54 14.76
C MET A 76 -6.60 -6.40 15.05
N LYS A 77 -7.04 -5.24 15.56
CA LYS A 77 -8.45 -4.94 15.77
C LYS A 77 -9.19 -4.85 14.43
N PHE A 78 -8.69 -4.06 13.49
CA PHE A 78 -9.27 -3.89 12.15
C PHE A 78 -9.43 -5.24 11.43
N TYR A 79 -8.35 -6.00 11.30
CA TYR A 79 -8.38 -7.31 10.64
C TYR A 79 -9.27 -8.32 11.37
N GLY A 80 -9.38 -8.17 12.70
CA GLY A 80 -10.28 -9.00 13.51
C GLY A 80 -11.75 -8.68 13.32
N GLU A 81 -12.10 -7.45 13.00
CA GLU A 81 -13.47 -7.01 12.71
C GLU A 81 -13.87 -7.26 11.25
N LEU A 82 -12.89 -7.28 10.32
CA LEU A 82 -13.14 -7.48 8.91
C LEU A 82 -13.61 -8.91 8.60
N SER A 83 -12.89 -9.94 9.05
CA SER A 83 -13.32 -11.34 8.95
C SER A 83 -12.52 -12.27 9.89
N PRO A 84 -13.04 -13.51 10.15
CA PRO A 84 -12.27 -14.52 10.86
C PRO A 84 -10.94 -14.88 10.17
N GLU A 85 -10.92 -14.92 8.84
CA GLU A 85 -9.76 -15.27 8.03
C GLU A 85 -8.67 -14.19 8.10
N THR A 86 -9.03 -12.92 7.97
CA THR A 86 -8.09 -11.81 8.12
C THR A 86 -7.57 -11.69 9.55
N LYS A 87 -8.41 -12.02 10.55
CA LYS A 87 -8.01 -12.10 11.95
C LYS A 87 -6.94 -13.17 12.20
N GLU A 88 -7.16 -14.38 11.69
CA GLU A 88 -6.20 -15.49 11.79
C GLU A 88 -4.89 -15.14 11.09
N PHE A 89 -4.99 -14.63 9.87
CA PHE A 89 -3.84 -14.19 9.11
C PHE A 89 -3.00 -13.16 9.86
N PHE A 90 -3.59 -12.04 10.26
CA PHE A 90 -2.82 -10.95 10.88
C PHE A 90 -2.27 -11.33 12.25
N ARG A 91 -2.99 -12.16 13.02
CA ARG A 91 -2.47 -12.77 14.23
C ARG A 91 -1.23 -13.61 13.95
N THR A 92 -1.27 -14.46 12.92
CA THR A 92 -0.12 -15.28 12.53
C THR A 92 1.08 -14.42 12.17
N MET A 93 0.86 -13.29 11.48
CA MET A 93 1.92 -12.34 11.16
C MET A 93 2.58 -11.77 12.41
N LEU A 94 1.78 -11.39 13.41
CA LEU A 94 2.28 -10.84 14.67
C LEU A 94 2.98 -11.89 15.55
N ASP A 95 2.34 -13.05 15.73
CA ASP A 95 2.82 -14.11 16.63
C ASP A 95 4.14 -14.73 16.13
N ASN A 96 4.43 -14.65 14.84
CA ASN A 96 5.65 -15.19 14.23
C ASN A 96 6.65 -14.10 13.79
N GLU A 97 6.45 -12.84 14.23
CA GLU A 97 7.34 -11.72 13.92
C GLU A 97 7.59 -11.54 12.40
N LEU A 98 6.55 -11.71 11.58
CA LEU A 98 6.62 -11.62 10.12
C LEU A 98 6.49 -10.19 9.57
N LEU A 99 6.67 -9.18 10.44
CA LEU A 99 6.67 -7.76 10.08
C LEU A 99 7.91 -7.07 10.65
N ASP A 100 8.81 -6.63 9.78
CA ASP A 100 9.93 -5.75 10.14
C ASP A 100 9.58 -4.32 9.70
N VAL A 101 8.94 -3.57 10.60
CA VAL A 101 8.38 -2.24 10.29
C VAL A 101 9.23 -1.08 10.81
N LEU A 102 10.17 -1.30 11.73
CA LEU A 102 10.93 -0.22 12.34
C LEU A 102 12.02 0.32 11.42
N SER A 103 12.12 1.64 11.31
CA SER A 103 13.27 2.29 10.70
C SER A 103 14.50 2.16 11.60
N THR A 104 15.61 1.69 11.02
CA THR A 104 16.90 1.59 11.71
C THR A 104 18.01 2.12 10.82
N GLU A 105 19.13 2.54 11.43
CA GLU A 105 20.29 3.03 10.67
C GLU A 105 20.84 1.91 9.76
N GLY A 106 21.07 2.26 8.50
CA GLY A 106 21.55 1.31 7.49
C GLY A 106 20.49 0.40 6.86
N LYS A 107 19.22 0.44 7.33
CA LYS A 107 18.11 -0.30 6.72
C LYS A 107 17.75 0.31 5.38
N GLN A 108 17.51 -0.54 4.37
CA GLN A 108 17.05 -0.08 3.04
C GLN A 108 15.69 0.63 3.16
N GLY A 109 15.55 1.77 2.48
CA GLY A 109 14.28 2.49 2.45
C GLY A 109 13.21 1.79 1.61
N GLY A 110 11.95 2.17 1.83
CA GLY A 110 10.77 1.62 1.16
C GLY A 110 10.03 0.59 1.99
N GLY A 111 8.97 0.02 1.40
CA GLY A 111 8.17 -1.08 1.94
C GLY A 111 7.90 -2.11 0.85
N TYR A 112 7.73 -3.35 1.22
CA TYR A 112 7.31 -4.44 0.34
C TYR A 112 6.81 -5.65 1.12
N CYS A 113 5.99 -6.45 0.46
CA CYS A 113 5.66 -7.80 0.90
C CYS A 113 6.40 -8.83 0.03
N THR A 114 6.86 -9.90 0.64
CA THR A 114 7.48 -11.03 -0.05
C THR A 114 7.03 -12.35 0.56
N SER A 115 7.16 -13.45 -0.20
CA SER A 115 6.90 -14.81 0.29
C SER A 115 8.18 -15.46 0.80
N LEU A 116 8.13 -16.06 1.97
CA LEU A 116 9.12 -17.01 2.47
C LEU A 116 8.64 -18.43 2.10
N GLY A 117 8.88 -18.82 0.83
CA GLY A 117 8.27 -20.00 0.22
C GLY A 117 8.50 -21.32 0.96
N GLU A 118 9.66 -21.50 1.60
CA GLU A 118 9.98 -22.70 2.38
C GLU A 118 9.17 -22.80 3.68
N TYR A 119 8.74 -21.65 4.23
CA TYR A 119 7.92 -21.57 5.43
C TYR A 119 6.43 -21.39 5.12
N GLU A 120 6.08 -21.23 3.84
CA GLU A 120 4.71 -20.97 3.37
C GLU A 120 4.07 -19.75 4.08
N VAL A 121 4.84 -18.69 4.31
CA VAL A 121 4.36 -17.46 4.96
C VAL A 121 4.80 -16.21 4.20
N PRO A 122 3.97 -15.15 4.19
CA PRO A 122 4.39 -13.84 3.74
C PRO A 122 5.26 -13.14 4.79
N PHE A 123 6.04 -12.16 4.36
CA PHE A 123 6.83 -11.27 5.21
C PHE A 123 6.67 -9.83 4.73
N ILE A 124 6.44 -8.90 5.65
CA ILE A 124 6.32 -7.46 5.38
C ILE A 124 7.55 -6.73 5.89
N PHE A 125 8.18 -6.00 4.98
CA PHE A 125 9.27 -5.08 5.28
C PHE A 125 8.78 -3.65 5.10
N ALA A 126 9.05 -2.77 6.08
CA ALA A 126 8.64 -1.37 6.04
C ALA A 126 9.63 -0.49 6.82
N ASN A 127 9.42 0.82 6.79
CA ASN A 127 10.23 1.82 7.49
C ASN A 127 9.31 2.88 8.10
N PHE A 128 8.73 2.60 9.26
CA PHE A 128 7.88 3.54 9.96
C PHE A 128 8.63 4.80 10.37
N ASN A 129 8.02 5.94 10.15
CA ASN A 129 8.59 7.25 10.40
C ASN A 129 7.66 8.20 11.19
N GLY A 130 6.53 7.71 11.69
CA GLY A 130 5.56 8.46 12.47
C GLY A 130 4.57 9.28 11.64
N THR A 131 4.46 9.02 10.35
CA THR A 131 3.49 9.68 9.47
C THR A 131 2.30 8.79 9.15
N GLN A 132 1.24 9.38 8.59
CA GLN A 132 0.08 8.63 8.08
C GLN A 132 0.49 7.51 7.12
N HIS A 133 1.59 7.69 6.41
CA HIS A 133 2.12 6.69 5.48
C HIS A 133 2.43 5.35 6.15
N ASP A 134 2.76 5.32 7.44
CA ASP A 134 2.98 4.07 8.17
C ASP A 134 1.72 3.19 8.19
N VAL A 135 0.54 3.82 8.37
CA VAL A 135 -0.76 3.12 8.33
C VAL A 135 -1.08 2.64 6.91
N GLU A 136 -0.86 3.50 5.91
CA GLU A 136 -1.06 3.16 4.50
C GLU A 136 -0.19 1.96 4.09
N VAL A 137 1.09 1.97 4.45
CA VAL A 137 2.01 0.86 4.15
C VAL A 137 1.55 -0.44 4.81
N VAL A 138 1.17 -0.40 6.09
CA VAL A 138 0.69 -1.63 6.77
C VAL A 138 -0.55 -2.20 6.11
N THR A 139 -1.51 -1.37 5.77
CA THR A 139 -2.75 -1.84 5.13
C THR A 139 -2.51 -2.33 3.71
N HIS A 140 -1.66 -1.63 2.94
CA HIS A 140 -1.28 -2.01 1.58
C HIS A 140 -0.52 -3.34 1.55
N GLU A 141 0.59 -3.42 2.29
CA GLU A 141 1.43 -4.61 2.31
C GLU A 141 0.71 -5.82 2.93
N ALA A 142 -0.17 -5.60 3.91
CA ALA A 142 -1.01 -6.67 4.43
C ALA A 142 -2.05 -7.16 3.41
N GLY A 143 -2.46 -6.34 2.45
CA GLY A 143 -3.28 -6.77 1.31
C GLY A 143 -2.52 -7.78 0.43
N HIS A 144 -1.26 -7.51 0.10
CA HIS A 144 -0.39 -8.46 -0.58
C HIS A 144 -0.16 -9.72 0.25
N ALA A 145 0.18 -9.55 1.52
CA ALA A 145 0.45 -10.66 2.43
C ALA A 145 -0.76 -11.58 2.62
N PHE A 146 -1.97 -11.01 2.71
CA PHE A 146 -3.20 -11.81 2.82
C PHE A 146 -3.50 -12.60 1.54
N ALA A 147 -3.24 -12.03 0.38
CA ALA A 147 -3.37 -12.74 -0.88
C ALA A 147 -2.36 -13.89 -1.00
N ASP A 148 -1.11 -13.66 -0.62
CA ASP A 148 -0.08 -14.71 -0.56
C ASP A 148 -0.47 -15.81 0.44
N TRP A 149 -0.84 -15.44 1.66
CA TRP A 149 -1.31 -16.36 2.70
C TRP A 149 -2.46 -17.24 2.22
N THR A 150 -3.43 -16.67 1.52
CA THR A 150 -4.59 -17.39 1.01
C THR A 150 -4.22 -18.35 -0.12
N ASN A 151 -3.24 -17.97 -0.94
CA ASN A 151 -2.83 -18.75 -2.11
C ASN A 151 -1.61 -19.67 -1.86
N ARG A 152 -0.96 -19.59 -0.70
CA ARG A 152 0.33 -20.25 -0.40
C ARG A 152 0.43 -21.74 -0.70
N LYS A 153 -0.72 -22.44 -0.71
CA LYS A 153 -0.81 -23.88 -0.99
C LYS A 153 -1.25 -24.21 -2.42
N ARG A 154 -1.34 -23.23 -3.31
CA ARG A 154 -1.75 -23.48 -4.69
C ARG A 154 -0.64 -24.18 -5.48
N ILE A 155 -1.05 -25.14 -6.29
CA ILE A 155 -0.19 -25.88 -7.21
C ILE A 155 -0.73 -25.69 -8.64
N PRO A 156 0.11 -25.33 -9.61
CA PRO A 156 1.55 -25.00 -9.50
C PRO A 156 1.80 -23.67 -8.78
N SER A 157 3.00 -23.50 -8.25
CA SER A 157 3.40 -22.29 -7.47
C SER A 157 3.31 -21.00 -8.27
N SER A 158 3.34 -21.06 -9.60
CA SER A 158 3.12 -19.90 -10.48
C SER A 158 1.72 -19.26 -10.33
N TYR A 159 0.77 -19.92 -9.66
CA TYR A 159 -0.56 -19.38 -9.37
C TYR A 159 -0.68 -18.72 -7.99
N ILE A 160 0.39 -18.67 -7.22
CA ILE A 160 0.41 -17.99 -5.91
C ILE A 160 0.32 -16.47 -6.14
N TRP A 161 1.09 -15.95 -7.09
CA TRP A 161 1.12 -14.52 -7.40
C TRP A 161 0.41 -14.20 -8.72
N PRO A 162 -0.46 -13.19 -8.74
CA PRO A 162 -1.05 -12.68 -9.97
C PRO A 162 -0.03 -11.85 -10.80
N THR A 163 -0.50 -11.22 -11.88
CA THR A 163 0.30 -10.22 -12.60
C THR A 163 0.61 -9.01 -11.72
N LEU A 164 1.63 -8.22 -12.07
CA LEU A 164 2.01 -7.02 -11.30
C LEU A 164 0.84 -6.04 -11.13
N GLU A 165 -0.01 -5.87 -12.15
CA GLU A 165 -1.20 -5.03 -12.04
C GLU A 165 -2.30 -5.69 -11.21
N GLY A 166 -2.41 -7.01 -11.28
CA GLY A 166 -3.41 -7.77 -10.52
C GLY A 166 -3.13 -7.77 -9.02
N CYS A 167 -1.86 -7.72 -8.61
CA CYS A 167 -1.51 -7.71 -7.19
C CYS A 167 -1.93 -6.41 -6.50
N GLU A 168 -2.00 -5.29 -7.20
CA GLU A 168 -2.42 -4.01 -6.61
C GLU A 168 -3.95 -3.94 -6.38
N VAL A 169 -4.74 -4.81 -7.00
CA VAL A 169 -6.19 -4.84 -6.74
C VAL A 169 -6.47 -5.21 -5.29
N HIS A 170 -5.81 -6.22 -4.73
CA HIS A 170 -6.06 -6.62 -3.35
C HIS A 170 -5.34 -5.73 -2.33
N SER A 171 -4.14 -5.21 -2.62
CA SER A 171 -3.45 -4.28 -1.73
C SER A 171 -4.21 -2.97 -1.57
N MET A 172 -4.57 -2.32 -2.67
CA MET A 172 -5.35 -1.08 -2.65
C MET A 172 -6.78 -1.29 -2.10
N SER A 173 -7.40 -2.45 -2.35
CA SER A 173 -8.71 -2.77 -1.75
C SER A 173 -8.62 -2.83 -0.23
N MET A 174 -7.54 -3.38 0.33
CA MET A 174 -7.33 -3.45 1.77
C MET A 174 -7.18 -2.06 2.40
N GLU A 175 -6.50 -1.11 1.74
CA GLU A 175 -6.45 0.29 2.16
C GLU A 175 -7.87 0.88 2.28
N PHE A 176 -8.73 0.67 1.27
CA PHE A 176 -10.11 1.16 1.28
C PHE A 176 -10.95 0.52 2.40
N PHE A 177 -10.77 -0.76 2.67
CA PHE A 177 -11.45 -1.42 3.78
C PHE A 177 -11.00 -0.89 5.14
N ALA A 178 -9.78 -0.39 5.25
CA ALA A 178 -9.25 0.19 6.48
C ALA A 178 -9.75 1.61 6.80
N TRP A 179 -10.34 2.33 5.84
CA TRP A 179 -10.76 3.73 6.03
C TRP A 179 -11.69 4.01 7.22
N PRO A 180 -12.58 3.10 7.66
CA PRO A 180 -13.42 3.33 8.83
C PRO A 180 -12.68 3.31 10.18
N TRP A 181 -11.46 2.80 10.24
CA TRP A 181 -10.63 2.69 11.44
C TRP A 181 -9.49 3.69 11.44
#